data_a61ade7ee2a441b23655e41e7e94af65
#
_entry.id   a61ade7ee2a441b23655e41e7e94af65
#
_cell.length_a   1.000
_cell.length_b   1.000
_cell.length_c   1.000
_cell.angle_alpha   90.00
_cell.angle_beta   90.00
_cell.angle_gamma   90.00
#
_symmetry.space_group_name_H-M   'P 1'
#
loop_
_entity.id
_entity.type
_entity.pdbx_description
1 polymer ?
#
loop_
_entity_poly.entity_id
_entity_poly.type
_entity_poly.pdbx_seq_one_letter_code
_entity_poly.pdbx_strand_id
1 'polypeptide(L)'
;MKMDETSSKCQYVAASSHYLESWADFEFVNGEYSICQPTIKTLFDTRQPEECLLKWSNSSESIYDTLKENWTTNILNSNDSWNKAIHDGVYSLNKKVNFSNNSIDIVNSIN
;
A
#
# COMPACT_ATOMS: atom_id res chain seq x y z
N MET A 1 15.40 13.59 6.25
CA MET A 1 16.28 12.41 6.02
C MET A 1 17.71 12.82 6.28
N LYS A 2 18.48 12.03 7.01
CA LYS A 2 19.89 12.32 7.27
C LYS A 2 20.73 11.54 6.25
N MET A 3 21.74 12.19 5.67
CA MET A 3 22.72 11.49 4.82
C MET A 3 23.44 10.42 5.64
N ASP A 4 23.37 9.18 5.19
CA ASP A 4 24.11 8.05 5.74
C ASP A 4 25.39 7.75 4.94
N GLU A 5 26.14 6.75 5.37
CA GLU A 5 27.41 6.39 4.73
C GLU A 5 27.20 5.89 3.28
N THR A 6 26.07 5.26 3.01
CA THR A 6 25.72 4.77 1.67
C THR A 6 25.33 5.92 0.76
N SER A 7 24.43 6.79 1.22
CA SER A 7 23.99 7.97 0.46
C SER A 7 25.15 8.90 0.12
N SER A 8 26.13 9.04 1.03
CA SER A 8 27.31 9.89 0.81
C SER A 8 28.21 9.44 -0.34
N LYS A 9 28.09 8.16 -0.76
CA LYS A 9 28.84 7.57 -1.88
C LYS A 9 28.05 7.52 -3.18
N CYS A 10 26.77 7.87 -3.14
CA CYS A 10 25.92 7.86 -4.32
C CYS A 10 25.99 9.19 -5.05
N GLN A 11 25.99 9.13 -6.40
CA GLN A 11 25.93 10.33 -7.23
C GLN A 11 24.55 11.01 -7.18
N TYR A 12 23.49 10.22 -7.00
CA TYR A 12 22.12 10.66 -6.89
C TYR A 12 21.46 10.02 -5.68
N VAL A 13 20.70 10.80 -4.93
CA VAL A 13 19.93 10.34 -3.79
C VAL A 13 18.50 10.84 -3.92
N ALA A 14 17.55 9.91 -4.09
CA ALA A 14 16.13 10.20 -4.12
C ALA A 14 15.53 9.96 -2.73
N ALA A 15 15.18 11.04 -2.04
CA ALA A 15 14.61 10.97 -0.70
C ALA A 15 13.13 10.59 -0.76
N SER A 16 12.73 9.56 -0.03
CA SER A 16 11.32 9.19 0.16
C SER A 16 10.63 10.10 1.16
N SER A 17 9.33 10.32 0.94
CA SER A 17 8.46 10.98 1.92
C SER A 17 8.30 10.13 3.17
N HIS A 18 8.00 10.78 4.28
CA HIS A 18 7.70 10.11 5.53
C HIS A 18 6.29 9.48 5.45
N TYR A 19 6.03 8.40 6.19
CA TYR A 19 4.71 7.74 6.18
C TYR A 19 3.57 8.68 6.62
N LEU A 20 3.85 9.66 7.47
CA LEU A 20 2.87 10.70 7.85
C LEU A 20 2.56 11.70 6.74
N GLU A 21 3.34 11.73 5.69
CA GLU A 21 3.21 12.61 4.52
C GLU A 21 2.59 11.88 3.32
N SER A 22 2.30 10.58 3.48
CA SER A 22 2.08 9.65 2.36
C SER A 22 0.72 8.97 2.44
N TRP A 23 0.12 8.72 1.27
CA TRP A 23 -1.00 7.82 1.12
C TRP A 23 -0.49 6.39 0.94
N ALA A 24 -1.09 5.43 1.62
CA ALA A 24 -0.81 4.01 1.41
C ALA A 24 -2.03 3.16 1.77
N ASP A 25 -2.06 1.94 1.28
CA ASP A 25 -3.00 0.91 1.71
C ASP A 25 -2.27 -0.42 1.93
N PHE A 26 -2.89 -1.29 2.71
CA PHE A 26 -2.33 -2.58 3.06
C PHE A 26 -3.43 -3.62 3.17
N GLU A 27 -3.17 -4.81 2.66
CA GLU A 27 -3.93 -6.02 2.93
C GLU A 27 -3.07 -6.96 3.80
N PHE A 28 -3.22 -6.90 5.12
CA PHE A 28 -2.43 -7.71 6.05
C PHE A 28 -2.88 -9.17 6.12
N VAL A 29 -4.17 -9.37 5.95
CA VAL A 29 -4.82 -10.69 5.88
C VAL A 29 -5.81 -10.64 4.75
N ASN A 30 -5.99 -11.75 4.05
CA ASN A 30 -6.90 -11.80 2.89
C ASN A 30 -8.30 -11.26 3.25
N GLY A 31 -8.65 -10.16 2.61
CA GLY A 31 -9.92 -9.45 2.80
C GLY A 31 -9.95 -8.43 3.94
N GLU A 32 -8.83 -8.19 4.64
CA GLU A 32 -8.70 -7.15 5.66
C GLU A 32 -7.79 -6.04 5.17
N TYR A 33 -8.37 -4.90 4.86
CA TYR A 33 -7.70 -3.74 4.28
C TYR A 33 -7.58 -2.60 5.27
N SER A 34 -6.50 -1.85 5.19
CA SER A 34 -6.33 -0.61 5.94
C SER A 34 -5.79 0.50 5.04
N ILE A 35 -6.16 1.75 5.35
CA ILE A 35 -5.71 2.94 4.64
C ILE A 35 -4.87 3.79 5.57
N CYS A 36 -3.71 4.21 5.09
CA CYS A 36 -2.89 5.24 5.71
C CYS A 36 -3.11 6.57 4.97
N GLN A 37 -3.49 7.60 5.72
CA GLN A 37 -3.69 8.95 5.20
C GLN A 37 -2.55 9.87 5.63
N PRO A 38 -2.10 10.80 4.79
CA PRO A 38 -1.16 11.82 5.20
C PRO A 38 -1.78 12.71 6.29
N THR A 39 -1.12 12.82 7.42
CA THR A 39 -1.54 13.68 8.54
C THR A 39 -0.82 15.03 8.51
N ILE A 40 0.28 15.12 7.79
CA ILE A 40 1.05 16.35 7.59
C ILE A 40 1.34 16.56 6.10
N LYS A 41 1.58 17.81 5.72
CA LYS A 41 2.08 18.12 4.37
C LYS A 41 3.55 17.74 4.28
N THR A 42 3.99 17.42 3.06
CA THR A 42 5.40 17.17 2.76
C THR A 42 6.27 18.34 3.22
N LEU A 43 7.24 18.05 4.07
CA LEU A 43 8.11 19.06 4.68
C LEU A 43 9.34 19.38 3.82
N PHE A 44 9.76 18.45 2.99
CA PHE A 44 10.97 18.56 2.17
C PHE A 44 10.63 18.17 0.71
N ASP A 45 11.55 18.42 -0.21
CA ASP A 45 11.43 17.94 -1.60
C ASP A 45 11.69 16.43 -1.67
N THR A 46 10.71 15.69 -1.17
CA THR A 46 10.66 14.23 -1.14
C THR A 46 9.48 13.74 -1.95
N ARG A 47 9.52 12.49 -2.40
CA ARG A 47 8.43 11.86 -3.15
C ARG A 47 8.21 10.44 -2.68
N GLN A 48 6.96 9.99 -2.74
CA GLN A 48 6.64 8.59 -2.55
C GLN A 48 7.22 7.76 -3.72
N PRO A 49 7.73 6.54 -3.46
CA PRO A 49 8.18 5.65 -4.53
C PRO A 49 7.10 5.41 -5.60
N GLU A 50 5.85 5.27 -5.18
CA GLU A 50 4.69 5.04 -6.03
C GLU A 50 4.44 6.23 -6.99
N GLU A 51 4.66 7.47 -6.54
CA GLU A 51 4.59 8.65 -7.42
C GLU A 51 5.64 8.59 -8.53
N CYS A 52 6.83 8.09 -8.21
CA CYS A 52 7.87 7.90 -9.21
C CYS A 52 7.45 6.83 -10.23
N LEU A 53 6.86 5.71 -9.78
CA LEU A 53 6.37 4.65 -10.66
C LEU A 53 5.25 5.14 -11.58
N LEU A 54 4.28 5.88 -11.05
CA LEU A 54 3.22 6.50 -11.87
C LEU A 54 3.82 7.42 -12.93
N LYS A 55 4.77 8.25 -12.55
CA LYS A 55 5.43 9.17 -13.48
C LYS A 55 6.22 8.45 -14.56
N TRP A 56 6.91 7.37 -14.22
CA TRP A 56 7.66 6.55 -15.19
C TRP A 56 6.76 5.74 -16.12
N SER A 57 5.54 5.42 -15.70
CA SER A 57 4.51 4.82 -16.54
C SER A 57 3.76 5.82 -17.43
N ASN A 58 4.15 7.10 -17.43
CA ASN A 58 3.44 8.21 -18.08
C ASN A 58 2.02 8.45 -17.56
N SER A 59 1.69 8.00 -16.35
CA SER A 59 0.43 8.38 -15.72
C SER A 59 0.51 9.81 -15.18
N SER A 60 -0.58 10.57 -15.37
CA SER A 60 -0.77 11.89 -14.77
C SER A 60 -1.58 11.85 -13.46
N GLU A 61 -1.98 10.66 -13.03
CA GLU A 61 -2.80 10.46 -11.84
C GLU A 61 -1.99 10.71 -10.56
N SER A 62 -2.70 11.13 -9.51
CA SER A 62 -2.13 11.18 -8.17
C SER A 62 -2.24 9.82 -7.48
N ILE A 63 -1.43 9.57 -6.46
CA ILE A 63 -1.55 8.36 -5.61
C ILE A 63 -2.95 8.26 -4.99
N TYR A 64 -3.51 9.39 -4.55
CA TYR A 64 -4.86 9.43 -4.01
C TYR A 64 -5.91 8.95 -5.01
N ASP A 65 -5.84 9.42 -6.26
CA ASP A 65 -6.80 9.03 -7.30
C ASP A 65 -6.64 7.55 -7.67
N THR A 66 -5.40 7.08 -7.80
CA THR A 66 -5.10 5.66 -8.06
C THR A 66 -5.62 4.75 -6.95
N LEU A 67 -5.38 5.10 -5.68
CA LEU A 67 -5.91 4.34 -4.54
C LEU A 67 -7.43 4.35 -4.53
N LYS A 68 -8.04 5.52 -4.71
CA LYS A 68 -9.50 5.67 -4.73
C LYS A 68 -10.13 4.82 -5.83
N GLU A 69 -9.56 4.85 -7.04
CA GLU A 69 -10.04 4.03 -8.17
C GLU A 69 -9.92 2.53 -7.84
N ASN A 70 -8.76 2.09 -7.36
CA ASN A 70 -8.55 0.70 -6.98
C ASN A 70 -9.56 0.24 -5.91
N TRP A 71 -9.74 1.05 -4.88
CA TRP A 71 -10.67 0.72 -3.80
C TRP A 71 -12.12 0.66 -4.26
N THR A 72 -12.56 1.63 -5.04
CA THR A 72 -13.94 1.68 -5.54
C THR A 72 -14.26 0.60 -6.57
N THR A 73 -13.25 0.17 -7.33
CA THR A 73 -13.44 -0.83 -8.40
C THR A 73 -13.27 -2.27 -7.90
N ASN A 74 -12.28 -2.50 -7.03
CA ASN A 74 -11.81 -3.85 -6.72
C ASN A 74 -12.06 -4.30 -5.27
N ILE A 75 -12.21 -3.36 -4.32
CA ILE A 75 -12.22 -3.69 -2.89
C ILE A 75 -13.60 -3.44 -2.27
N LEU A 76 -14.16 -2.24 -2.47
CA LEU A 76 -15.43 -1.87 -1.86
C LEU A 76 -16.61 -2.61 -2.52
N ASN A 77 -17.57 -3.03 -1.70
CA ASN A 77 -18.86 -3.50 -2.22
C ASN A 77 -19.66 -2.32 -2.80
N SER A 78 -20.60 -2.61 -3.70
CA SER A 78 -21.39 -1.60 -4.42
C SER A 78 -22.15 -0.61 -3.53
N ASN A 79 -22.40 -0.98 -2.28
CA ASN A 79 -23.11 -0.14 -1.30
C ASN A 79 -22.19 0.65 -0.38
N ASP A 80 -20.88 0.40 -0.43
CA ASP A 80 -19.92 1.05 0.45
C ASP A 80 -19.30 2.27 -0.23
N SER A 81 -19.03 3.30 0.55
CA SER A 81 -18.46 4.53 0.02
C SER A 81 -16.99 4.69 0.38
N TRP A 82 -16.23 5.25 -0.56
CA TRP A 82 -14.85 5.63 -0.34
C TRP A 82 -14.66 6.54 0.89
N ASN A 83 -15.56 7.52 1.06
CA ASN A 83 -15.50 8.45 2.19
C ASN A 83 -15.66 7.73 3.54
N LYS A 84 -16.51 6.70 3.60
CA LYS A 84 -16.65 5.87 4.80
C LYS A 84 -15.39 5.05 5.05
N ALA A 85 -14.81 4.43 4.02
CA ALA A 85 -13.58 3.66 4.14
C ALA A 85 -12.42 4.52 4.66
N ILE A 86 -12.26 5.75 4.14
CA ILE A 86 -11.27 6.72 4.64
C ILE A 86 -11.53 7.07 6.11
N HIS A 87 -12.80 7.37 6.46
CA HIS A 87 -13.14 7.75 7.83
C HIS A 87 -12.83 6.63 8.83
N ASP A 88 -13.19 5.39 8.48
CA ASP A 88 -13.00 4.23 9.36
C ASP A 88 -11.53 3.75 9.38
N GLY A 89 -10.78 4.01 8.31
CA GLY A 89 -9.37 3.65 8.14
C GLY A 89 -9.13 2.16 7.90
N VAL A 90 -10.15 1.33 8.06
CA VAL A 90 -10.13 -0.13 7.89
C VAL A 90 -11.38 -0.61 7.17
N TYR A 91 -11.23 -1.70 6.42
CA TYR A 91 -12.35 -2.33 5.71
C TYR A 91 -12.18 -3.84 5.66
N SER A 92 -13.24 -4.58 6.00
CA SER A 92 -13.24 -6.05 6.02
C SER A 92 -14.26 -6.60 5.04
N LEU A 93 -13.82 -7.48 4.16
CA LEU A 93 -14.68 -8.20 3.21
C LEU A 93 -15.36 -9.42 3.80
N ASN A 94 -15.13 -9.77 5.09
CA ASN A 94 -15.65 -10.98 5.74
C ASN A 94 -15.42 -12.26 4.91
N LYS A 95 -14.33 -12.33 4.14
CA LYS A 95 -13.96 -13.52 3.40
C LYS A 95 -13.65 -14.65 4.38
N LYS A 96 -14.44 -15.71 4.37
CA LYS A 96 -14.09 -16.95 5.09
C LYS A 96 -12.84 -17.53 4.47
N VAL A 97 -11.75 -17.56 5.19
CA VAL A 97 -10.53 -18.27 4.79
C VAL A 97 -10.82 -19.76 4.94
N ASN A 98 -11.08 -20.44 3.83
CA ASN A 98 -11.16 -21.89 3.84
C ASN A 98 -9.73 -22.43 3.83
N PHE A 99 -9.24 -22.80 5.00
CA PHE A 99 -8.02 -23.61 5.09
C PHE A 99 -8.34 -25.00 4.53
N SER A 100 -7.85 -25.33 3.35
CA SER A 100 -7.78 -26.73 2.94
C SER A 100 -6.73 -27.40 3.82
N ASN A 101 -7.15 -28.32 4.69
CA ASN A 101 -6.24 -29.22 5.42
C ASN A 101 -5.64 -30.21 4.42
N ASN A 102 -4.78 -29.75 3.53
CA ASN A 102 -3.86 -30.61 2.83
C ASN A 102 -2.79 -31.00 3.84
N SER A 103 -3.00 -32.13 4.53
CA SER A 103 -1.93 -32.79 5.26
C SER A 103 -0.82 -33.11 4.25
N ILE A 104 0.27 -32.36 4.31
CA ILE A 104 1.47 -32.70 3.55
C ILE A 104 2.03 -33.93 4.26
N ASP A 105 1.93 -35.07 3.59
CA ASP A 105 2.46 -36.36 4.06
C ASP A 105 3.99 -36.32 3.90
N ILE A 106 4.66 -35.69 4.88
CA ILE A 106 6.13 -35.51 4.89
C ILE A 106 6.87 -36.83 4.97
N VAL A 107 6.19 -37.90 5.44
CA VAL A 107 6.80 -39.21 5.64
C VAL A 107 7.19 -39.92 4.35
N ASN A 108 6.53 -39.63 3.24
CA ASN A 108 6.77 -40.28 1.95
C ASN A 108 7.81 -39.55 1.06
N SER A 109 8.40 -38.44 1.51
CA SER A 109 9.40 -37.68 0.72
C SER A 109 10.84 -37.90 1.19
N ILE A 110 11.08 -38.82 2.15
CA ILE A 110 12.43 -39.11 2.72
C ILE A 110 12.82 -40.59 2.42
N ASN A 111 12.64 -41.06 1.20
CA ASN A 111 13.26 -42.29 0.71
C ASN A 111 13.97 -42.08 -0.60
#